data_bedfadff975531bccfef8ac62c6dd42b
#
_entry.id   bedfadff975531bccfef8ac62c6dd42b
#
_cell.length_a   1.000
_cell.length_b   1.000
_cell.length_c   1.000
_cell.angle_alpha   90.00
_cell.angle_beta   90.00
_cell.angle_gamma   90.00
#
_symmetry.space_group_name_H-M   'P 1'
#
loop_
_entity.id
_entity.type
_entity.pdbx_description
1 polymer ?
#
loop_
_entity_poly.entity_id
_entity_poly.type
_entity_poly.pdbx_seq_one_letter_code
_entity_poly.pdbx_strand_id
1 'polypeptide(L)'
;LTKNTHYFIRSVILLGFGLFIIKLVISGDIQKFIAPRMMPYMYFALGVIAILALIQFFKSDTEEETECNCGHNHDYSSSIFRSLLIYSLFIIPIVSGMLFSDHVLGSSQAANKGFKYELRSASANSDDVRSQVKEPATDGETSENVHEQEELDESAVLSTTDRYPNLYKELSSKESFTLNEDNFIGAVSLLEESADDYVGKEITMTGFVFREDGFPEDRMVVGRFGISCCVADGGVYGILVQSNEKDFNQYKDDTWVEITGTIKKIEHNNWDLPMIEPTEINKIEIPNEPYVYEEFEFAG
;
A
#
# COMPACT_ATOMS: atom_id res chain seq x y z
N LEU A 1 20.80 -7.62 -34.66
CA LEU A 1 19.53 -8.35 -34.55
C LEU A 1 18.62 -7.94 -35.70
N THR A 2 17.97 -8.90 -36.37
CA THR A 2 17.03 -8.63 -37.48
C THR A 2 15.71 -8.05 -36.91
N LYS A 3 14.92 -7.33 -37.73
CA LYS A 3 13.59 -6.81 -37.34
C LYS A 3 12.71 -7.92 -36.77
N ASN A 4 12.67 -9.07 -37.40
CA ASN A 4 11.89 -10.23 -36.97
C ASN A 4 12.30 -10.75 -35.58
N THR A 5 13.61 -10.74 -35.26
CA THR A 5 14.12 -11.09 -33.95
C THR A 5 13.60 -10.15 -32.86
N HIS A 6 13.49 -8.85 -33.13
CA HIS A 6 12.93 -7.90 -32.17
C HIS A 6 11.44 -8.12 -31.93
N TYR A 7 10.63 -8.43 -32.95
CA TYR A 7 9.21 -8.76 -32.79
C TYR A 7 9.04 -10.05 -31.99
N PHE A 8 9.83 -11.07 -32.29
CA PHE A 8 9.82 -12.33 -31.55
C PHE A 8 10.15 -12.14 -30.06
N ILE A 9 11.24 -11.42 -29.74
CA ILE A 9 11.64 -11.16 -28.35
C ILE A 9 10.54 -10.39 -27.60
N ARG A 10 9.91 -9.40 -28.22
CA ARG A 10 8.79 -8.65 -27.62
C ARG A 10 7.59 -9.55 -27.34
N SER A 11 7.24 -10.42 -28.26
CA SER A 11 6.16 -11.39 -28.08
C SER A 11 6.46 -12.33 -26.89
N VAL A 12 7.69 -12.84 -26.79
CA VAL A 12 8.11 -13.70 -25.67
C VAL A 12 8.05 -12.97 -24.33
N ILE A 13 8.48 -11.70 -24.28
CA ILE A 13 8.40 -10.89 -23.04
C ILE A 13 6.95 -10.64 -22.65
N LEU A 14 6.08 -10.24 -23.58
CA LEU A 14 4.65 -10.04 -23.31
C LEU A 14 3.98 -11.33 -22.82
N LEU A 15 4.31 -12.46 -23.45
CA LEU A 15 3.83 -13.77 -23.01
C LEU A 15 4.32 -14.08 -21.59
N GLY A 16 5.59 -13.79 -21.29
CA GLY A 16 6.17 -13.96 -19.95
C GLY A 16 5.43 -13.14 -18.88
N PHE A 17 5.11 -11.86 -19.16
CA PHE A 17 4.28 -11.05 -18.27
C PHE A 17 2.87 -11.63 -18.11
N GLY A 18 2.24 -12.02 -19.19
CA GLY A 18 0.90 -12.65 -19.15
C GLY A 18 0.89 -13.91 -18.28
N LEU A 19 1.85 -14.81 -18.48
CA LEU A 19 1.98 -16.05 -17.70
C LEU A 19 2.30 -15.76 -16.22
N PHE A 20 3.12 -14.74 -15.93
CA PHE A 20 3.40 -14.33 -14.58
C PHE A 20 2.12 -13.83 -13.85
N ILE A 21 1.32 -12.97 -14.49
CA ILE A 21 0.05 -12.51 -13.93
C ILE A 21 -0.92 -13.68 -13.73
N ILE A 22 -1.02 -14.59 -14.72
CA ILE A 22 -1.86 -15.78 -14.61
C ILE A 22 -1.42 -16.64 -13.40
N LYS A 23 -0.11 -16.86 -13.23
CA LYS A 23 0.41 -17.58 -12.05
C LYS A 23 -0.09 -16.94 -10.76
N LEU A 24 0.08 -15.61 -10.60
CA LEU A 24 -0.33 -14.88 -9.39
C LEU A 24 -1.85 -14.96 -9.14
N VAL A 25 -2.65 -14.94 -10.20
CA VAL A 25 -4.12 -15.08 -10.10
C VAL A 25 -4.51 -16.47 -9.65
N ILE A 26 -3.88 -17.51 -10.22
CA ILE A 26 -4.20 -18.91 -9.89
C ILE A 26 -3.73 -19.29 -8.48
N SER A 27 -2.56 -18.78 -8.06
CA SER A 27 -2.04 -19.01 -6.69
C SER A 27 -2.78 -18.21 -5.62
N GLY A 28 -3.55 -17.17 -5.99
CA GLY A 28 -4.15 -16.21 -5.06
C GLY A 28 -3.19 -15.12 -4.59
N ASP A 29 -1.90 -15.21 -4.93
CA ASP A 29 -0.88 -14.24 -4.49
C ASP A 29 -1.08 -12.84 -5.06
N ILE A 30 -1.94 -12.69 -6.07
CA ILE A 30 -2.25 -11.38 -6.68
C ILE A 30 -2.79 -10.38 -5.64
N GLN A 31 -3.52 -10.86 -4.63
CA GLN A 31 -4.06 -10.04 -3.54
C GLN A 31 -2.97 -9.42 -2.65
N LYS A 32 -1.77 -10.00 -2.63
CA LYS A 32 -0.60 -9.41 -1.95
C LYS A 32 -0.07 -8.16 -2.66
N PHE A 33 -0.47 -7.91 -3.91
CA PHE A 33 0.01 -6.80 -4.73
C PHE A 33 -1.07 -5.80 -5.10
N ILE A 34 -2.31 -6.26 -5.27
CA ILE A 34 -3.41 -5.48 -5.85
C ILE A 34 -4.70 -5.72 -5.07
N ALA A 35 -5.39 -4.64 -4.72
CA ALA A 35 -6.66 -4.71 -4.01
C ALA A 35 -7.73 -5.48 -4.82
N PRO A 36 -8.61 -6.27 -4.18
CA PRO A 36 -9.65 -7.05 -4.85
C PRO A 36 -10.53 -6.22 -5.80
N ARG A 37 -10.85 -4.99 -5.46
CA ARG A 37 -11.62 -4.06 -6.31
C ARG A 37 -10.96 -3.71 -7.64
N MET A 38 -9.63 -3.91 -7.76
CA MET A 38 -8.86 -3.67 -8.99
C MET A 38 -8.77 -4.90 -9.89
N MET A 39 -9.25 -6.07 -9.45
CA MET A 39 -9.17 -7.31 -10.23
C MET A 39 -9.81 -7.23 -11.62
N PRO A 40 -10.99 -6.57 -11.84
CA PRO A 40 -11.55 -6.44 -13.18
C PRO A 40 -10.61 -5.74 -14.18
N TYR A 41 -9.88 -4.71 -13.72
CA TYR A 41 -8.90 -3.99 -14.54
C TYR A 41 -7.68 -4.85 -14.85
N MET A 42 -7.29 -5.73 -13.92
CA MET A 42 -6.21 -6.70 -14.15
C MET A 42 -6.58 -7.74 -15.22
N TYR A 43 -7.81 -8.26 -15.20
CA TYR A 43 -8.28 -9.16 -16.25
C TYR A 43 -8.35 -8.46 -17.61
N PHE A 44 -8.78 -7.21 -17.64
CA PHE A 44 -8.75 -6.40 -18.87
C PHE A 44 -7.33 -6.22 -19.40
N ALA A 45 -6.39 -5.82 -18.53
CA ALA A 45 -4.98 -5.66 -18.88
C ALA A 45 -4.37 -6.96 -19.40
N LEU A 46 -4.68 -8.11 -18.77
CA LEU A 46 -4.24 -9.42 -19.21
C LEU A 46 -4.75 -9.75 -20.63
N GLY A 47 -6.02 -9.44 -20.92
CA GLY A 47 -6.59 -9.58 -22.26
C GLY A 47 -5.86 -8.75 -23.30
N VAL A 48 -5.55 -7.47 -22.99
CA VAL A 48 -4.78 -6.59 -23.87
C VAL A 48 -3.36 -7.13 -24.10
N ILE A 49 -2.68 -7.57 -23.05
CA ILE A 49 -1.33 -8.18 -23.16
C ILE A 49 -1.36 -9.42 -24.06
N ALA A 50 -2.36 -10.29 -23.91
CA ALA A 50 -2.50 -11.48 -24.75
C ALA A 50 -2.71 -11.12 -26.22
N ILE A 51 -3.57 -10.16 -26.52
CA ILE A 51 -3.79 -9.68 -27.90
C ILE A 51 -2.53 -9.09 -28.48
N LEU A 52 -1.81 -8.25 -27.75
CA LEU A 52 -0.56 -7.65 -28.20
C LEU A 52 0.53 -8.71 -28.43
N ALA A 53 0.62 -9.72 -27.57
CA ALA A 53 1.56 -10.84 -27.75
C ALA A 53 1.26 -11.61 -29.04
N LEU A 54 -0.02 -11.89 -29.34
CA LEU A 54 -0.43 -12.56 -30.57
C LEU A 54 -0.12 -11.72 -31.81
N ILE A 55 -0.43 -10.42 -31.80
CA ILE A 55 -0.12 -9.50 -32.90
C ILE A 55 1.39 -9.47 -33.16
N GLN A 56 2.22 -9.40 -32.12
CA GLN A 56 3.67 -9.38 -32.25
C GLN A 56 4.21 -10.72 -32.77
N PHE A 57 3.61 -11.83 -32.34
CA PHE A 57 3.97 -13.16 -32.80
C PHE A 57 3.70 -13.34 -34.29
N PHE A 58 2.49 -12.99 -34.77
CA PHE A 58 2.16 -13.08 -36.20
C PHE A 58 2.96 -12.11 -37.09
N LYS A 59 3.30 -10.90 -36.58
CA LYS A 59 4.19 -9.97 -37.30
C LYS A 59 5.63 -10.45 -37.39
N SER A 60 6.05 -11.36 -36.52
CA SER A 60 7.38 -11.97 -36.59
C SER A 60 7.55 -12.86 -37.84
N ASP A 61 6.44 -13.40 -38.39
CA ASP A 61 6.45 -14.32 -39.54
C ASP A 61 6.23 -13.62 -40.88
N THR A 62 5.81 -12.34 -40.91
CA THR A 62 5.52 -11.63 -42.14
C THR A 62 6.74 -10.80 -42.58
N GLU A 63 7.27 -11.09 -43.77
CA GLU A 63 8.34 -10.35 -44.45
C GLU A 63 7.86 -9.03 -45.11
N GLU A 64 6.78 -8.41 -44.67
CA GLU A 64 6.34 -7.13 -45.22
C GLU A 64 7.27 -5.99 -44.76
N GLU A 65 8.15 -5.58 -45.66
CA GLU A 65 8.85 -4.31 -45.60
C GLU A 65 7.85 -3.15 -45.79
N THR A 66 7.19 -2.74 -44.72
CA THR A 66 6.53 -1.44 -44.72
C THR A 66 7.65 -0.39 -44.56
N GLU A 67 8.18 0.07 -45.69
CA GLU A 67 8.98 1.28 -45.76
C GLU A 67 8.10 2.46 -45.27
N CYS A 68 8.29 2.87 -44.02
CA CYS A 68 7.77 4.15 -43.56
C CYS A 68 8.55 5.27 -44.28
N ASN A 69 7.94 5.87 -45.30
CA ASN A 69 8.45 7.01 -46.06
C ASN A 69 8.36 8.33 -45.26
N CYS A 70 8.61 8.28 -43.95
CA CYS A 70 8.61 9.42 -43.03
C CYS A 70 10.07 9.78 -42.72
N GLY A 71 10.85 10.22 -43.59
CA GLY A 71 12.20 10.88 -43.52
C GLY A 71 13.05 10.79 -42.23
N HIS A 72 12.65 10.01 -41.25
CA HIS A 72 13.38 9.71 -40.03
C HIS A 72 13.81 8.24 -40.02
N ASN A 73 15.12 8.04 -39.99
CA ASN A 73 15.73 6.72 -39.85
C ASN A 73 15.32 6.15 -38.46
N HIS A 74 14.32 5.30 -38.43
CA HIS A 74 13.94 4.48 -37.26
C HIS A 74 14.79 3.20 -37.23
N ASP A 75 16.10 3.33 -37.45
CA ASP A 75 17.00 2.20 -37.32
C ASP A 75 17.06 1.72 -35.88
N TYR A 76 16.54 0.51 -35.66
CA TYR A 76 16.77 -0.20 -34.40
C TYR A 76 18.28 -0.26 -34.16
N SER A 77 18.70 0.14 -32.96
CA SER A 77 20.10 0.13 -32.58
C SER A 77 20.79 -1.14 -33.04
N SER A 78 21.74 -1.01 -33.92
CA SER A 78 22.57 -2.10 -34.46
C SER A 78 23.48 -2.75 -33.41
N SER A 79 23.57 -2.15 -32.20
CA SER A 79 24.35 -2.68 -31.09
C SER A 79 23.55 -3.72 -30.32
N ILE A 80 24.02 -4.97 -30.36
CA ILE A 80 23.47 -6.11 -29.56
C ILE A 80 23.44 -5.76 -28.09
N PHE A 81 24.47 -5.07 -27.58
CA PHE A 81 24.54 -4.70 -26.15
C PHE A 81 23.42 -3.75 -25.74
N ARG A 82 23.08 -2.74 -26.56
CA ARG A 82 21.98 -1.81 -26.29
C ARG A 82 20.62 -2.53 -26.31
N SER A 83 20.42 -3.44 -27.24
CA SER A 83 19.19 -4.27 -27.28
C SER A 83 19.08 -5.18 -26.06
N LEU A 84 20.18 -5.83 -25.65
CA LEU A 84 20.22 -6.67 -24.45
C LEU A 84 19.87 -5.88 -23.19
N LEU A 85 20.41 -4.66 -23.04
CA LEU A 85 20.14 -3.77 -21.91
C LEU A 85 18.66 -3.38 -21.85
N ILE A 86 18.05 -3.02 -23.00
CA ILE A 86 16.61 -2.68 -23.03
C ILE A 86 15.76 -3.88 -22.65
N TYR A 87 16.02 -5.06 -23.19
CA TYR A 87 15.22 -6.26 -22.88
C TYR A 87 15.44 -6.77 -21.46
N SER A 88 16.65 -6.65 -20.91
CA SER A 88 16.92 -7.03 -19.52
C SER A 88 16.08 -6.21 -18.53
N LEU A 89 15.81 -4.93 -18.84
CA LEU A 89 14.95 -4.06 -18.02
C LEU A 89 13.54 -4.64 -17.84
N PHE A 90 13.02 -5.37 -18.83
CA PHE A 90 11.71 -6.03 -18.77
C PHE A 90 11.77 -7.45 -18.21
N ILE A 91 12.88 -8.15 -18.44
CA ILE A 91 13.03 -9.54 -17.97
C ILE A 91 13.32 -9.60 -16.46
N ILE A 92 14.13 -8.67 -15.93
CA ILE A 92 14.50 -8.63 -14.52
C ILE A 92 13.27 -8.59 -13.59
N PRO A 93 12.27 -7.71 -13.81
CA PRO A 93 11.05 -7.69 -12.97
C PRO A 93 10.26 -9.00 -13.02
N ILE A 94 10.18 -9.66 -14.19
CA ILE A 94 9.48 -10.93 -14.32
C ILE A 94 10.18 -12.01 -13.48
N VAL A 95 11.51 -12.12 -13.63
CA VAL A 95 12.30 -13.12 -12.91
C VAL A 95 12.28 -12.85 -11.42
N SER A 96 12.49 -11.59 -10.98
CA SER A 96 12.45 -11.25 -9.56
C SER A 96 11.07 -11.48 -8.95
N GLY A 97 9.98 -11.13 -9.65
CA GLY A 97 8.63 -11.38 -9.20
C GLY A 97 8.29 -12.87 -9.11
N MET A 98 8.83 -13.71 -10.00
CA MET A 98 8.66 -15.16 -9.91
C MET A 98 9.40 -15.78 -8.72
N LEU A 99 10.56 -15.22 -8.33
CA LEU A 99 11.40 -15.73 -7.25
C LEU A 99 10.98 -15.23 -5.87
N PHE A 100 10.40 -14.02 -5.79
CA PHE A 100 10.12 -13.31 -4.54
C PHE A 100 8.63 -12.92 -4.39
N SER A 101 7.72 -13.73 -4.91
CA SER A 101 6.28 -13.46 -4.85
C SER A 101 5.66 -13.58 -3.45
N ASP A 102 6.36 -14.17 -2.48
CA ASP A 102 5.81 -14.54 -1.17
C ASP A 102 6.03 -13.50 -0.07
N HIS A 103 6.68 -12.38 -0.38
CA HIS A 103 6.93 -11.34 0.62
C HIS A 103 5.69 -10.50 0.90
N VAL A 104 5.30 -10.44 2.18
CA VAL A 104 4.28 -9.53 2.73
C VAL A 104 4.98 -8.26 3.22
N LEU A 105 4.29 -7.11 3.11
CA LEU A 105 4.78 -5.86 3.70
C LEU A 105 4.91 -6.02 5.22
N GLY A 106 5.97 -5.47 5.78
CA GLY A 106 6.29 -5.59 7.20
C GLY A 106 6.82 -4.30 7.81
N SER A 107 7.38 -4.41 9.01
CA SER A 107 7.86 -3.32 9.87
C SER A 107 8.84 -2.38 9.16
N SER A 108 9.72 -2.91 8.29
CA SER A 108 10.69 -2.09 7.55
C SER A 108 10.01 -1.13 6.57
N GLN A 109 8.88 -1.52 5.96
CA GLN A 109 8.07 -0.65 5.12
C GLN A 109 7.23 0.31 5.97
N ALA A 110 6.75 -0.15 7.15
CA ALA A 110 6.05 0.68 8.12
C ALA A 110 6.93 1.85 8.59
N ALA A 111 8.19 1.57 8.97
CA ALA A 111 9.16 2.58 9.39
C ALA A 111 9.41 3.67 8.32
N ASN A 112 9.44 3.28 7.02
CA ASN A 112 9.68 4.22 5.92
C ASN A 112 8.45 5.05 5.52
N LYS A 113 7.24 4.54 5.76
CA LYS A 113 5.98 5.21 5.36
C LYS A 113 5.32 6.00 6.48
N GLY A 114 5.78 5.82 7.73
CA GLY A 114 5.15 6.38 8.92
C GLY A 114 3.82 5.71 9.26
N PHE A 115 3.38 5.92 10.48
CA PHE A 115 2.05 5.54 10.92
C PHE A 115 1.03 6.62 10.52
N LYS A 116 -0.16 6.25 10.10
CA LYS A 116 -1.16 7.23 9.62
C LYS A 116 -1.64 8.22 10.68
N TYR A 117 -1.50 7.93 11.99
CA TYR A 117 -1.82 8.91 13.05
C TYR A 117 -0.91 10.16 13.02
N GLU A 118 0.36 10.03 12.56
CA GLU A 118 1.25 11.19 12.42
C GLU A 118 0.84 12.15 11.30
N LEU A 119 0.15 11.67 10.26
CA LEU A 119 -0.30 12.52 9.16
C LEU A 119 -1.30 13.59 9.62
N ARG A 120 -2.05 13.33 10.69
CA ARG A 120 -2.98 14.30 11.25
C ARG A 120 -2.25 15.39 12.04
N SER A 121 -1.15 15.04 12.73
CA SER A 121 -0.28 16.01 13.42
C SER A 121 0.60 16.80 12.44
N ALA A 122 1.02 16.22 11.33
CA ALA A 122 1.81 16.90 10.29
C ALA A 122 0.98 17.92 9.50
N SER A 123 -0.32 17.69 9.31
CA SER A 123 -1.21 18.66 8.66
C SER A 123 -1.47 19.92 9.52
N ALA A 124 -1.34 19.81 10.84
CA ALA A 124 -1.48 20.95 11.75
C ALA A 124 -0.19 21.79 11.90
N ASN A 125 0.97 21.23 11.52
CA ASN A 125 2.29 21.87 11.64
C ASN A 125 2.98 22.09 10.29
N SER A 126 2.22 22.39 9.23
CA SER A 126 2.77 22.61 7.88
C SER A 126 3.72 23.83 7.76
N ASP A 127 3.94 24.60 8.82
CA ASP A 127 4.90 25.72 8.83
C ASP A 127 6.34 25.30 9.15
N ASP A 128 6.61 24.13 9.71
CA ASP A 128 7.96 23.75 10.19
C ASP A 128 8.71 22.76 9.27
N VAL A 129 8.05 22.06 8.36
CA VAL A 129 8.69 21.03 7.48
C VAL A 129 9.30 21.65 6.21
N ARG A 130 9.08 22.94 5.92
CA ARG A 130 9.64 23.61 4.74
C ARG A 130 11.14 23.93 4.84
N SER A 131 11.81 23.61 5.94
CA SER A 131 13.18 24.06 6.22
C SER A 131 14.29 23.05 5.94
N GLN A 132 14.04 21.83 5.47
CA GLN A 132 15.09 20.79 5.33
C GLN A 132 15.25 20.13 3.96
N VAL A 133 14.73 20.70 2.89
CA VAL A 133 15.15 20.30 1.53
C VAL A 133 16.11 21.34 1.00
N LYS A 134 17.40 21.10 1.18
CA LYS A 134 18.50 21.88 0.63
C LYS A 134 18.77 21.41 -0.79
N GLU A 135 18.16 22.05 -1.80
CA GLU A 135 18.57 21.89 -3.20
C GLU A 135 19.81 22.73 -3.49
N PRO A 136 20.74 22.28 -4.34
CA PRO A 136 21.85 23.09 -4.80
C PRO A 136 21.39 24.10 -5.88
N ALA A 137 21.77 25.34 -5.68
CA ALA A 137 21.47 26.47 -6.53
C ALA A 137 21.99 26.28 -7.97
N THR A 138 21.14 26.60 -8.96
CA THR A 138 21.56 27.04 -10.28
C THR A 138 20.70 28.23 -10.70
N ASP A 139 21.38 29.30 -11.08
CA ASP A 139 20.83 30.58 -11.50
C ASP A 139 19.98 30.51 -12.76
N GLY A 140 18.93 31.34 -12.84
CA GLY A 140 18.42 31.83 -14.10
C GLY A 140 16.92 31.94 -14.29
N GLU A 141 16.45 33.19 -14.22
CA GLU A 141 15.31 33.79 -14.93
C GLU A 141 13.87 33.66 -14.44
N THR A 142 13.38 34.84 -14.15
CA THR A 142 12.05 35.36 -13.85
C THR A 142 10.94 34.80 -14.76
N SER A 143 9.90 34.21 -14.16
CA SER A 143 8.54 34.19 -14.73
C SER A 143 7.52 34.23 -13.58
N GLU A 144 6.79 35.32 -13.53
CA GLU A 144 5.60 35.48 -12.70
C GLU A 144 4.55 34.45 -13.12
N ASN A 145 4.30 33.47 -12.27
CA ASN A 145 3.09 32.67 -12.31
C ASN A 145 2.38 32.81 -10.97
N VAL A 146 1.26 33.52 -11.07
CA VAL A 146 0.23 33.58 -10.04
C VAL A 146 -0.27 32.17 -9.77
N HIS A 147 0.18 31.55 -8.70
CA HIS A 147 -0.50 30.38 -8.15
C HIS A 147 -1.68 30.90 -7.34
N GLU A 148 -2.88 30.81 -7.91
CA GLU A 148 -4.10 30.72 -7.12
C GLU A 148 -3.94 29.53 -6.17
N GLN A 149 -3.72 29.83 -4.91
CA GLN A 149 -3.92 28.86 -3.82
C GLN A 149 -5.43 28.61 -3.79
N GLU A 150 -5.88 27.50 -4.37
CA GLU A 150 -7.17 26.92 -3.98
C GLU A 150 -7.07 26.62 -2.48
N GLU A 151 -7.64 27.47 -1.65
CA GLU A 151 -8.02 27.13 -0.28
C GLU A 151 -8.95 25.92 -0.41
N LEU A 152 -8.42 24.72 -0.14
CA LEU A 152 -9.25 23.53 0.04
C LEU A 152 -10.20 23.85 1.18
N ASP A 153 -11.47 23.98 0.84
CA ASP A 153 -12.58 24.21 1.77
C ASP A 153 -12.59 23.04 2.78
N GLU A 154 -12.09 23.31 4.00
CA GLU A 154 -12.00 22.35 5.10
C GLU A 154 -13.37 21.78 5.48
N SER A 155 -14.46 22.43 5.04
CA SER A 155 -15.84 21.96 5.23
C SER A 155 -16.25 20.82 4.29
N ALA A 156 -15.42 20.45 3.29
CA ALA A 156 -15.73 19.39 2.31
C ALA A 156 -15.15 18.01 2.73
N VAL A 157 -14.36 17.93 3.81
CA VAL A 157 -13.82 16.66 4.30
C VAL A 157 -14.87 15.99 5.19
N LEU A 158 -15.52 14.95 4.68
CA LEU A 158 -16.45 14.13 5.45
C LEU A 158 -15.73 13.58 6.69
N SER A 159 -16.38 13.69 7.88
CA SER A 159 -15.89 13.07 9.11
C SER A 159 -15.79 11.55 8.94
N THR A 160 -15.00 10.90 9.77
CA THR A 160 -14.92 9.43 9.74
C THR A 160 -16.26 8.80 10.08
N THR A 161 -17.00 9.41 11.00
CA THR A 161 -18.35 8.99 11.36
C THR A 161 -19.33 9.08 10.17
N ASP A 162 -19.19 10.09 9.30
CA ASP A 162 -20.01 10.20 8.09
C ASP A 162 -19.58 9.20 7.01
N ARG A 163 -18.31 8.79 7.00
CA ARG A 163 -17.80 7.76 6.08
C ARG A 163 -18.21 6.35 6.47
N TYR A 164 -18.36 6.09 7.78
CA TYR A 164 -18.66 4.77 8.35
C TYR A 164 -19.83 4.82 9.34
N PRO A 165 -21.02 5.32 8.94
CA PRO A 165 -22.13 5.56 9.87
C PRO A 165 -22.73 4.29 10.50
N ASN A 166 -22.74 3.18 9.76
CA ASN A 166 -23.27 1.92 10.27
C ASN A 166 -22.27 1.27 11.24
N LEU A 167 -20.99 1.27 10.87
CA LEU A 167 -19.91 0.76 11.72
C LEU A 167 -19.82 1.56 13.02
N TYR A 168 -19.91 2.89 12.97
CA TYR A 168 -19.95 3.73 14.16
C TYR A 168 -21.09 3.34 15.10
N LYS A 169 -22.33 3.18 14.60
CA LYS A 169 -23.48 2.74 15.39
C LYS A 169 -23.27 1.36 15.99
N GLU A 170 -22.70 0.44 15.20
CA GLU A 170 -22.41 -0.91 15.64
C GLU A 170 -21.41 -0.92 16.80
N LEU A 171 -20.24 -0.31 16.60
CA LEU A 171 -19.17 -0.29 17.61
C LEU A 171 -19.55 0.50 18.85
N SER A 172 -20.28 1.63 18.70
CA SER A 172 -20.73 2.45 19.82
C SER A 172 -21.74 1.73 20.71
N SER A 173 -22.55 0.82 20.15
CA SER A 173 -23.59 0.10 20.89
C SER A 173 -23.08 -1.13 21.64
N LYS A 174 -21.89 -1.64 21.30
CA LYS A 174 -21.32 -2.87 21.87
C LYS A 174 -20.34 -2.56 23.01
N GLU A 175 -20.28 -3.42 24.00
CA GLU A 175 -19.26 -3.38 25.07
C GLU A 175 -17.96 -4.07 24.65
N SER A 176 -18.03 -4.99 23.67
CA SER A 176 -16.87 -5.66 23.09
C SER A 176 -17.03 -5.83 21.59
N PHE A 177 -15.93 -5.72 20.83
CA PHE A 177 -15.95 -5.92 19.38
C PHE A 177 -14.61 -6.44 18.85
N THR A 178 -14.67 -7.06 17.68
CA THR A 178 -13.50 -7.61 16.99
C THR A 178 -13.26 -6.88 15.69
N LEU A 179 -12.00 -6.49 15.44
CA LEU A 179 -11.54 -5.98 14.17
C LEU A 179 -11.19 -7.15 13.26
N ASN A 180 -11.91 -7.26 12.15
CA ASN A 180 -11.68 -8.23 11.09
C ASN A 180 -11.20 -7.50 9.82
N GLU A 181 -11.03 -8.24 8.72
CA GLU A 181 -10.54 -7.71 7.45
C GLU A 181 -11.42 -6.59 6.89
N ASP A 182 -12.74 -6.70 7.03
CA ASP A 182 -13.72 -5.79 6.42
C ASP A 182 -13.86 -4.47 7.18
N ASN A 183 -13.75 -4.50 8.51
CA ASN A 183 -14.00 -3.33 9.36
C ASN A 183 -12.73 -2.66 9.91
N PHE A 184 -11.55 -3.23 9.67
CA PHE A 184 -10.30 -2.83 10.32
C PHE A 184 -9.98 -1.34 10.15
N ILE A 185 -9.94 -0.88 8.89
CA ILE A 185 -9.57 0.51 8.58
C ILE A 185 -10.60 1.49 9.15
N GLY A 186 -11.88 1.21 8.92
CA GLY A 186 -12.95 2.04 9.45
C GLY A 186 -12.95 2.10 10.98
N ALA A 187 -12.77 0.96 11.65
CA ALA A 187 -12.73 0.90 13.10
C ALA A 187 -11.51 1.65 13.69
N VAL A 188 -10.31 1.43 13.14
CA VAL A 188 -9.11 2.18 13.58
C VAL A 188 -9.32 3.68 13.38
N SER A 189 -9.84 4.11 12.23
CA SER A 189 -10.09 5.52 11.94
C SER A 189 -11.15 6.14 12.86
N LEU A 190 -12.20 5.39 13.22
CA LEU A 190 -13.21 5.83 14.20
C LEU A 190 -12.63 5.94 15.61
N LEU A 191 -11.80 4.98 16.01
CA LEU A 191 -11.11 5.02 17.30
C LEU A 191 -10.16 6.21 17.42
N GLU A 192 -9.47 6.58 16.34
CA GLU A 192 -8.58 7.74 16.31
C GLU A 192 -9.35 9.07 16.35
N GLU A 193 -10.51 9.16 15.68
CA GLU A 193 -11.30 10.39 15.65
C GLU A 193 -12.12 10.60 16.91
N SER A 194 -12.66 9.53 17.50
CA SER A 194 -13.62 9.56 18.59
C SER A 194 -13.25 8.59 19.73
N ALA A 195 -12.00 8.61 20.18
CA ALA A 195 -11.49 7.68 21.20
C ALA A 195 -12.36 7.64 22.47
N ASP A 196 -12.96 8.78 22.86
CA ASP A 196 -13.80 8.89 24.06
C ASP A 196 -15.03 7.97 24.04
N ASP A 197 -15.60 7.71 22.87
CA ASP A 197 -16.78 6.86 22.71
C ASP A 197 -16.50 5.37 22.96
N TYR A 198 -15.22 5.01 22.97
CA TYR A 198 -14.77 3.60 23.04
C TYR A 198 -13.96 3.27 24.30
N VAL A 199 -13.57 4.27 25.11
CA VAL A 199 -12.82 4.02 26.34
C VAL A 199 -13.57 3.07 27.26
N GLY A 200 -12.85 2.04 27.76
CA GLY A 200 -13.38 1.01 28.66
C GLY A 200 -13.97 -0.21 27.95
N LYS A 201 -14.19 -0.14 26.62
CA LYS A 201 -14.69 -1.28 25.86
C LYS A 201 -13.56 -2.29 25.60
N GLU A 202 -13.95 -3.56 25.43
CA GLU A 202 -13.01 -4.62 25.06
C GLU A 202 -12.88 -4.72 23.54
N ILE A 203 -11.64 -4.82 23.07
CA ILE A 203 -11.31 -4.97 21.65
C ILE A 203 -10.47 -6.21 21.44
N THR A 204 -10.76 -6.95 20.35
CA THR A 204 -9.89 -8.01 19.84
C THR A 204 -9.45 -7.65 18.43
N MET A 205 -8.16 -7.75 18.14
CA MET A 205 -7.61 -7.49 16.81
C MET A 205 -6.41 -8.37 16.48
N THR A 206 -6.18 -8.59 15.19
CA THR A 206 -4.99 -9.27 14.68
C THR A 206 -4.15 -8.33 13.84
N GLY A 207 -2.82 -8.42 13.98
CA GLY A 207 -1.88 -7.60 13.21
C GLY A 207 -0.44 -8.00 13.44
N PHE A 208 0.48 -7.38 12.71
CA PHE A 208 1.92 -7.50 12.96
C PHE A 208 2.38 -6.48 13.98
N VAL A 209 3.38 -6.87 14.75
CA VAL A 209 4.05 -6.00 15.73
C VAL A 209 5.01 -5.06 15.01
N PHE A 210 4.96 -3.80 15.39
CA PHE A 210 5.87 -2.77 14.92
C PHE A 210 6.25 -1.84 16.07
N ARG A 211 7.49 -1.34 16.06
CA ARG A 211 7.97 -0.30 16.97
C ARG A 211 8.61 0.82 16.20
N GLU A 212 8.28 2.03 16.57
CA GLU A 212 9.00 3.21 16.10
C GLU A 212 10.33 3.39 16.85
N ASP A 213 11.29 4.01 16.19
CA ASP A 213 12.56 4.33 16.81
C ASP A 213 12.36 5.21 18.06
N GLY A 214 12.86 4.75 19.19
CA GLY A 214 12.74 5.46 20.47
C GLY A 214 11.51 5.10 21.30
N PHE A 215 10.70 4.14 20.89
CA PHE A 215 9.62 3.63 21.74
C PHE A 215 10.17 2.99 23.01
N PRO A 216 9.55 3.26 24.18
CA PRO A 216 9.88 2.55 25.41
C PRO A 216 9.55 1.05 25.29
N GLU A 217 10.21 0.21 26.12
CA GLU A 217 10.04 -1.26 26.08
C GLU A 217 8.63 -1.72 26.46
N ASP A 218 7.84 -0.86 27.13
CA ASP A 218 6.46 -1.11 27.53
C ASP A 218 5.43 -0.82 26.43
N ARG A 219 5.89 -0.49 25.21
CA ARG A 219 5.04 -0.09 24.09
C ARG A 219 5.37 -0.85 22.82
N MET A 220 4.34 -1.12 22.05
CA MET A 220 4.40 -1.58 20.66
C MET A 220 3.17 -1.11 19.91
N VAL A 221 3.19 -1.14 18.60
CA VAL A 221 2.00 -0.98 17.77
C VAL A 221 1.63 -2.33 17.20
N VAL A 222 0.35 -2.62 17.14
CA VAL A 222 -0.18 -3.76 16.38
C VAL A 222 -1.06 -3.22 15.28
N GLY A 223 -0.75 -3.60 14.04
CA GLY A 223 -1.44 -3.06 12.89
C GLY A 223 -1.40 -3.95 11.67
N ARG A 224 -2.08 -3.50 10.63
CA ARG A 224 -2.12 -4.14 9.32
C ARG A 224 -1.89 -3.11 8.22
N PHE A 225 -1.37 -3.56 7.08
CA PHE A 225 -1.28 -2.68 5.90
C PHE A 225 -2.66 -2.57 5.24
N GLY A 226 -3.15 -1.34 5.13
CA GLY A 226 -4.32 -1.01 4.32
C GLY A 226 -3.88 -0.63 2.90
N ILE A 227 -4.49 -1.22 1.89
CA ILE A 227 -4.19 -1.02 0.48
C ILE A 227 -5.41 -0.45 -0.22
N SER A 228 -5.24 0.67 -0.93
CA SER A 228 -6.32 1.27 -1.72
C SER A 228 -6.38 0.70 -3.14
N CYS A 229 -5.31 0.72 -3.90
CA CYS A 229 -5.28 0.14 -5.25
C CYS A 229 -4.20 -0.94 -5.40
N CYS A 230 -3.01 -0.73 -4.88
CA CYS A 230 -1.90 -1.67 -4.98
C CYS A 230 -0.93 -1.52 -3.80
N VAL A 231 -0.02 -2.47 -3.65
CA VAL A 231 0.98 -2.49 -2.56
C VAL A 231 1.82 -1.22 -2.46
N ALA A 232 1.97 -0.46 -3.54
CA ALA A 232 2.73 0.78 -3.54
C ALA A 232 2.05 1.92 -2.76
N ASP A 233 0.72 1.94 -2.68
CA ASP A 233 -0.05 2.92 -1.91
C ASP A 233 -0.34 2.47 -0.47
N GLY A 234 0.09 1.27 -0.09
CA GLY A 234 -0.15 0.70 1.23
C GLY A 234 0.31 1.61 2.36
N GLY A 235 -0.55 1.84 3.34
CA GLY A 235 -0.26 2.55 4.59
C GLY A 235 -0.56 1.66 5.79
N VAL A 236 0.08 1.92 6.94
CA VAL A 236 -0.16 1.15 8.15
C VAL A 236 -1.30 1.74 8.95
N TYR A 237 -2.27 0.93 9.28
CA TYR A 237 -3.34 1.21 10.23
C TYR A 237 -3.11 0.33 11.46
N GLY A 238 -3.14 0.90 12.65
CA GLY A 238 -2.90 0.13 13.86
C GLY A 238 -3.20 0.92 15.11
N ILE A 239 -3.08 0.26 16.25
CA ILE A 239 -3.37 0.84 17.57
C ILE A 239 -2.16 0.62 18.46
N LEU A 240 -1.85 1.64 19.26
CA LEU A 240 -0.82 1.55 20.28
C LEU A 240 -1.22 0.53 21.35
N VAL A 241 -0.29 -0.31 21.75
CA VAL A 241 -0.46 -1.30 22.82
C VAL A 241 0.56 -0.98 23.90
N GLN A 242 0.08 -0.80 25.11
CA GLN A 242 0.95 -0.52 26.27
C GLN A 242 0.55 -1.35 27.48
N SER A 243 1.55 -1.85 28.21
CA SER A 243 1.35 -2.50 29.49
C SER A 243 2.61 -2.41 30.35
N ASN A 244 2.44 -2.04 31.60
CA ASN A 244 3.52 -2.07 32.60
C ASN A 244 3.77 -3.47 33.18
N GLU A 245 2.86 -4.41 32.93
CA GLU A 245 2.89 -5.77 33.53
C GLU A 245 3.43 -6.83 32.55
N LYS A 246 3.38 -6.55 31.22
CA LYS A 246 3.74 -7.52 30.18
C LYS A 246 5.09 -7.16 29.56
N ASP A 247 5.92 -8.17 29.40
CA ASP A 247 7.19 -8.05 28.65
C ASP A 247 6.91 -8.17 27.14
N PHE A 248 7.06 -7.07 26.42
CA PHE A 248 6.89 -7.02 24.96
C PHE A 248 8.15 -7.43 24.18
N ASN A 249 9.31 -7.59 24.83
CA ASN A 249 10.56 -8.00 24.15
C ASN A 249 10.46 -9.39 23.49
N GLN A 250 9.55 -10.23 23.96
CA GLN A 250 9.26 -11.53 23.36
C GLN A 250 8.56 -11.45 21.99
N TYR A 251 7.91 -10.32 21.67
CA TYR A 251 7.23 -10.07 20.39
C TYR A 251 8.13 -9.17 19.55
N LYS A 252 8.91 -9.77 18.66
CA LYS A 252 9.76 -9.00 17.72
C LYS A 252 8.92 -8.34 16.67
N ASP A 253 9.46 -7.31 16.02
CA ASP A 253 8.85 -6.72 14.86
C ASP A 253 8.56 -7.80 13.79
N ASP A 254 7.49 -7.60 13.02
CA ASP A 254 6.93 -8.55 12.06
C ASP A 254 6.31 -9.82 12.69
N THR A 255 6.34 -9.97 14.04
CA THR A 255 5.58 -11.05 14.68
C THR A 255 4.09 -10.78 14.56
N TRP A 256 3.32 -11.71 14.00
CA TRP A 256 1.87 -11.63 13.99
C TRP A 256 1.29 -12.06 15.32
N VAL A 257 0.36 -11.26 15.81
CA VAL A 257 -0.31 -11.49 17.09
C VAL A 257 -1.81 -11.25 16.99
N GLU A 258 -2.56 -11.97 17.79
CA GLU A 258 -3.93 -11.65 18.17
C GLU A 258 -3.90 -11.03 19.57
N ILE A 259 -4.50 -9.87 19.72
CA ILE A 259 -4.56 -9.14 20.99
C ILE A 259 -6.01 -8.98 21.40
N THR A 260 -6.29 -9.27 22.67
CA THR A 260 -7.52 -8.85 23.35
C THR A 260 -7.16 -7.93 24.50
N GLY A 261 -7.88 -6.83 24.66
CA GLY A 261 -7.61 -5.86 25.71
C GLY A 261 -8.66 -4.77 25.82
N THR A 262 -8.45 -3.87 26.77
CA THR A 262 -9.36 -2.74 27.04
C THR A 262 -8.84 -1.49 26.37
N ILE A 263 -9.73 -0.77 25.69
CA ILE A 263 -9.41 0.51 25.06
C ILE A 263 -9.24 1.57 26.15
N LYS A 264 -8.11 2.26 26.11
CA LYS A 264 -7.77 3.43 26.92
C LYS A 264 -7.30 4.56 26.05
N LYS A 265 -7.01 5.70 26.65
CA LYS A 265 -6.40 6.85 26.01
C LYS A 265 -5.01 7.11 26.58
N ILE A 266 -4.11 7.56 25.74
CA ILE A 266 -2.80 8.05 26.13
C ILE A 266 -2.55 9.40 25.46
N GLU A 267 -2.02 10.34 26.22
CA GLU A 267 -1.55 11.61 25.65
C GLU A 267 -0.17 11.40 25.01
N HIS A 268 -0.08 11.68 23.72
CA HIS A 268 1.16 11.64 22.95
C HIS A 268 1.25 12.91 22.10
N ASN A 269 2.32 13.71 22.28
CA ASN A 269 2.53 14.98 21.55
C ASN A 269 1.32 15.93 21.58
N ASN A 270 0.67 16.09 22.75
CA ASN A 270 -0.55 16.89 22.98
C ASN A 270 -1.82 16.35 22.26
N TRP A 271 -1.82 15.10 21.82
CA TRP A 271 -2.98 14.43 21.23
C TRP A 271 -3.40 13.25 22.08
N ASP A 272 -4.70 13.09 22.24
CA ASP A 272 -5.29 11.90 22.85
C ASP A 272 -5.37 10.78 21.80
N LEU A 273 -4.53 9.76 21.95
CA LEU A 273 -4.51 8.59 21.06
C LEU A 273 -5.21 7.40 21.71
N PRO A 274 -5.95 6.58 20.95
CA PRO A 274 -6.45 5.31 21.44
C PRO A 274 -5.29 4.36 21.71
N MET A 275 -5.39 3.63 22.80
CA MET A 275 -4.40 2.65 23.24
C MET A 275 -5.13 1.41 23.76
N ILE A 276 -4.55 0.23 23.52
CA ILE A 276 -5.04 -1.03 24.10
C ILE A 276 -4.15 -1.38 25.29
N GLU A 277 -4.79 -1.56 26.46
CA GLU A 277 -4.19 -2.25 27.59
C GLU A 277 -4.50 -3.75 27.44
N PRO A 278 -3.50 -4.58 27.08
CA PRO A 278 -3.76 -5.96 26.68
C PRO A 278 -4.01 -6.85 27.88
N THR A 279 -5.12 -7.61 27.84
CA THR A 279 -5.39 -8.71 28.75
C THR A 279 -4.73 -10.00 28.24
N GLU A 280 -4.78 -10.24 26.93
CA GLU A 280 -4.23 -11.42 26.28
C GLU A 280 -3.49 -11.04 25.00
N ILE A 281 -2.36 -11.73 24.71
CA ILE A 281 -1.58 -11.59 23.49
C ILE A 281 -1.13 -12.97 23.06
N ASN A 282 -1.59 -13.42 21.90
CA ASN A 282 -1.26 -14.71 21.32
C ASN A 282 -0.47 -14.54 20.04
N LYS A 283 0.67 -15.24 19.90
CA LYS A 283 1.39 -15.30 18.60
C LYS A 283 0.59 -16.19 17.65
N ILE A 284 0.40 -15.71 16.43
CA ILE A 284 -0.29 -16.42 15.37
C ILE A 284 0.60 -16.54 14.14
N GLU A 285 0.26 -17.41 13.21
CA GLU A 285 0.84 -17.43 11.87
C GLU A 285 0.30 -16.25 11.05
N ILE A 286 1.03 -15.87 10.00
CA ILE A 286 0.58 -14.83 9.05
C ILE A 286 -0.76 -15.29 8.47
N PRO A 287 -1.84 -14.47 8.58
CA PRO A 287 -3.13 -14.86 8.01
C PRO A 287 -3.05 -14.92 6.48
N ASN A 288 -3.97 -15.68 5.88
CA ASN A 288 -4.04 -15.79 4.42
C ASN A 288 -4.28 -14.43 3.74
N GLU A 289 -5.01 -13.55 4.42
CA GLU A 289 -5.27 -12.17 4.01
C GLU A 289 -4.56 -11.20 4.97
N PRO A 290 -3.25 -10.92 4.75
CA PRO A 290 -2.47 -10.09 5.65
C PRO A 290 -2.81 -8.61 5.55
N TYR A 291 -3.43 -8.19 4.45
CA TYR A 291 -3.81 -6.80 4.18
C TYR A 291 -5.28 -6.56 4.44
N VAL A 292 -5.62 -5.30 4.67
CA VAL A 292 -6.98 -4.80 4.80
C VAL A 292 -7.27 -3.79 3.69
N TYR A 293 -8.55 -3.67 3.32
CA TYR A 293 -8.97 -2.83 2.21
C TYR A 293 -10.01 -1.84 2.69
N GLU A 294 -9.91 -0.61 2.23
CA GLU A 294 -10.86 0.42 2.60
C GLU A 294 -12.17 0.23 1.83
N GLU A 295 -13.24 -0.03 2.58
CA GLU A 295 -14.60 -0.11 2.06
C GLU A 295 -15.40 1.05 2.64
N PHE A 296 -15.77 2.02 1.80
CA PHE A 296 -16.60 3.13 2.21
C PHE A 296 -18.09 2.71 2.25
N GLU A 297 -18.76 3.05 3.35
CA GLU A 297 -20.20 2.94 3.45
C GLU A 297 -20.82 4.20 2.84
N PHE A 298 -21.12 4.18 1.55
CA PHE A 298 -21.89 5.28 0.96
C PHE A 298 -23.31 5.23 1.52
N ALA A 299 -23.74 6.28 2.20
CA ALA A 299 -25.13 6.48 2.54
C ALA A 299 -25.93 6.53 1.22
N GLY A 300 -26.72 5.48 0.94
CA GLY A 300 -27.62 5.36 -0.21
C GLY A 300 -28.82 6.30 -0.11
#